data_3c36e890623d893e77647888015c2438
#
_entry.id   3c36e890623d893e77647888015c2438
#
_cell.length_a   1.000
_cell.length_b   1.000
_cell.length_c   1.000
_cell.angle_alpha   90.00
_cell.angle_beta   90.00
_cell.angle_gamma   90.00
#
_symmetry.space_group_name_H-M   'P 1'
#
loop_
_entity.id
_entity.type
_entity.pdbx_description
1 polymer ?
#
loop_
_entity_poly.entity_id
_entity_poly.type
_entity_poly.pdbx_seq_one_letter_code
_entity_poly.pdbx_strand_id
1 'polypeptide(L)'
;MNDTVDVIVIGAGTAGVPCAVQAAQDGARVLLLERSDKLGGTLEVSGADLSGAGTRRQREHGVLHDTPQAHFEDVVRITGDTVRHDLLRQSVDLAASTVDWLEDNGLKFTDRSPFIMMGHETYATARTYKPLHGGASIIEVFETLVAEAVRTGRLTVRFNAPATQLLVEDGRVVGVEYDDDGQTRVARASSVVLACGGYVGNHEMFRARHQRPLTSVGVPTSLGDAVTLTESLGVRVVGDERYLPTVGALVGGPDTSWARWADPRPVLNSSLRSPWEVHVTRAGRRFASEDHPSLTYRQEAVHALEDLTFFVVFDERVLREAPPIVREWGADGLRAAAGSHPAVFSASTLEELAEQAGIDPSGLSATIAEYNQAVVEGHDARFNRRFMPVQLTEGPFYALEIHGIALDTFAGVEVDSSLRVVSGDGAPIDGVYAVGEAIGAAAMTGSVVCSGMLVTPCISLGRELGHRLGTAVAS
;
A
#
# COMPACT_ATOMS: atom_id res chain seq x y z
N MET A 1 4.48 -37.23 4.97
CA MET A 1 4.88 -37.51 3.57
C MET A 1 5.64 -36.30 3.07
N ASN A 2 6.77 -36.51 2.41
CA ASN A 2 7.53 -35.40 1.81
C ASN A 2 6.91 -35.10 0.45
N ASP A 3 6.33 -33.92 0.28
CA ASP A 3 5.80 -33.48 -1.01
C ASP A 3 6.98 -33.09 -1.93
N THR A 4 7.06 -33.67 -3.12
CA THR A 4 8.04 -33.27 -4.13
C THR A 4 7.29 -32.66 -5.31
N VAL A 5 7.53 -31.41 -5.56
CA VAL A 5 6.92 -30.60 -6.63
C VAL A 5 8.00 -29.90 -7.45
N ASP A 6 7.62 -29.18 -8.48
CA ASP A 6 8.58 -28.45 -9.31
C ASP A 6 8.79 -27.02 -8.79
N VAL A 7 7.70 -26.39 -8.31
CA VAL A 7 7.70 -25.02 -7.78
C VAL A 7 6.91 -24.97 -6.47
N ILE A 8 7.47 -24.32 -5.45
CA ILE A 8 6.74 -23.94 -4.23
C ILE A 8 6.55 -22.43 -4.26
N VAL A 9 5.32 -21.94 -4.03
CA VAL A 9 5.01 -20.53 -3.90
C VAL A 9 4.53 -20.28 -2.47
N ILE A 10 5.17 -19.34 -1.76
CA ILE A 10 4.84 -18.96 -0.37
C ILE A 10 4.06 -17.65 -0.40
N GLY A 11 2.78 -17.71 -0.04
CA GLY A 11 1.83 -16.60 -0.05
C GLY A 11 0.86 -16.64 -1.23
N ALA A 12 -0.44 -16.65 -0.93
CA ALA A 12 -1.53 -16.68 -1.91
C ALA A 12 -2.18 -15.29 -2.08
N GLY A 13 -1.35 -14.25 -2.10
CA GLY A 13 -1.73 -12.86 -2.33
C GLY A 13 -1.62 -12.45 -3.79
N THR A 14 -1.49 -11.12 -3.98
CA THR A 14 -1.50 -10.42 -5.28
C THR A 14 -0.44 -10.94 -6.27
N ALA A 15 0.71 -11.38 -5.81
CA ALA A 15 1.80 -11.87 -6.65
C ALA A 15 1.86 -13.41 -6.71
N GLY A 16 1.56 -14.07 -5.60
CA GLY A 16 1.74 -15.52 -5.49
C GLY A 16 0.69 -16.31 -6.27
N VAL A 17 -0.57 -15.88 -6.26
CA VAL A 17 -1.63 -16.56 -7.04
C VAL A 17 -1.33 -16.54 -8.54
N PRO A 18 -1.07 -15.38 -9.19
CA PRO A 18 -0.74 -15.38 -10.61
C PRO A 18 0.55 -16.14 -10.94
N CYS A 19 1.54 -16.18 -10.05
CA CYS A 19 2.74 -16.99 -10.21
C CYS A 19 2.40 -18.50 -10.20
N ALA A 20 1.68 -18.94 -9.18
CA ALA A 20 1.33 -20.37 -9.03
C ALA A 20 0.43 -20.88 -10.15
N VAL A 21 -0.60 -20.10 -10.52
CA VAL A 21 -1.52 -20.43 -11.60
C VAL A 21 -0.79 -20.51 -12.94
N GLN A 22 0.03 -19.52 -13.28
CA GLN A 22 0.75 -19.51 -14.54
C GLN A 22 1.75 -20.67 -14.63
N ALA A 23 2.53 -20.92 -13.57
CA ALA A 23 3.45 -22.05 -13.54
C ALA A 23 2.73 -23.42 -13.73
N ALA A 24 1.56 -23.57 -13.12
CA ALA A 24 0.74 -24.77 -13.28
C ALA A 24 0.17 -24.90 -14.70
N GLN A 25 -0.28 -23.80 -15.31
CA GLN A 25 -0.76 -23.78 -16.71
C GLN A 25 0.34 -24.15 -17.70
N ASP A 26 1.59 -23.75 -17.43
CA ASP A 26 2.76 -24.06 -18.25
C ASP A 26 3.38 -25.43 -17.95
N GLY A 27 2.73 -26.23 -17.07
CA GLY A 27 3.03 -27.66 -16.90
C GLY A 27 3.74 -28.06 -15.62
N ALA A 28 4.17 -27.11 -14.77
CA ALA A 28 4.77 -27.43 -13.49
C ALA A 28 3.78 -28.00 -12.48
N ARG A 29 4.27 -28.87 -11.57
CA ARG A 29 3.56 -29.25 -10.36
C ARG A 29 3.86 -28.22 -9.30
N VAL A 30 2.84 -27.53 -8.81
CA VAL A 30 2.99 -26.37 -7.91
C VAL A 30 2.35 -26.64 -6.57
N LEU A 31 3.06 -26.31 -5.50
CA LEU A 31 2.51 -26.21 -4.13
C LEU A 31 2.42 -24.73 -3.75
N LEU A 32 1.21 -24.25 -3.49
CA LEU A 32 0.93 -22.92 -3.00
C LEU A 32 0.63 -23.01 -1.50
N LEU A 33 1.48 -22.38 -0.69
CA LEU A 33 1.34 -22.29 0.78
C LEU A 33 0.77 -20.93 1.17
N GLU A 34 -0.27 -20.90 1.98
CA GLU A 34 -0.88 -19.69 2.50
C GLU A 34 -1.03 -19.80 4.02
N ARG A 35 -0.62 -18.74 4.73
CA ARG A 35 -0.71 -18.65 6.19
C ARG A 35 -2.13 -18.56 6.70
N SER A 36 -2.99 -17.82 5.97
CA SER A 36 -4.41 -17.65 6.30
C SER A 36 -5.28 -18.79 5.79
N ASP A 37 -6.56 -18.71 6.06
CA ASP A 37 -7.57 -19.67 5.62
C ASP A 37 -8.15 -19.38 4.23
N LYS A 38 -7.64 -18.36 3.51
CA LYS A 38 -8.17 -17.89 2.22
C LYS A 38 -7.13 -17.22 1.33
N LEU A 39 -7.50 -17.01 0.07
CA LEU A 39 -6.72 -16.23 -0.89
C LEU A 39 -6.90 -14.72 -0.66
N GLY A 40 -5.94 -13.91 -1.12
CA GLY A 40 -6.12 -12.47 -1.28
C GLY A 40 -5.03 -11.62 -0.66
N GLY A 41 -4.63 -11.87 0.58
CA GLY A 41 -3.65 -11.03 1.30
C GLY A 41 -4.09 -9.56 1.31
N THR A 42 -3.19 -8.62 1.00
CA THR A 42 -3.47 -7.18 1.01
C THR A 42 -4.60 -6.74 0.06
N LEU A 43 -4.98 -7.55 -0.95
CA LEU A 43 -6.16 -7.25 -1.78
C LEU A 43 -7.46 -7.12 -0.96
N GLU A 44 -7.58 -7.82 0.16
CA GLU A 44 -8.77 -7.78 1.01
C GLU A 44 -9.09 -6.38 1.54
N VAL A 45 -8.07 -5.56 1.73
CA VAL A 45 -8.18 -4.21 2.29
C VAL A 45 -7.78 -3.12 1.30
N SER A 46 -7.50 -3.48 0.04
CA SER A 46 -7.03 -2.55 -1.01
C SER A 46 -8.16 -2.10 -1.94
N GLY A 47 -8.08 -0.85 -2.42
CA GLY A 47 -8.84 -0.40 -3.58
C GLY A 47 -8.42 -1.09 -4.89
N ALA A 48 -7.25 -1.72 -4.90
CA ALA A 48 -6.67 -2.50 -5.98
C ALA A 48 -6.63 -1.79 -7.34
N ASP A 49 -6.38 -0.48 -7.33
CA ASP A 49 -6.18 0.26 -8.56
C ASP A 49 -5.01 -0.36 -9.36
N LEU A 50 -5.24 -0.54 -10.65
CA LEU A 50 -4.24 -1.03 -11.61
C LEU A 50 -3.75 0.13 -12.48
N SER A 51 -2.59 -0.02 -13.11
CA SER A 51 -2.14 0.88 -14.16
C SER A 51 -1.55 0.11 -15.35
N GLY A 52 -1.77 0.63 -16.55
CA GLY A 52 -1.23 0.02 -17.76
C GLY A 52 -1.40 0.94 -18.97
N ALA A 53 -0.37 0.97 -19.82
CA ALA A 53 -0.34 1.76 -21.05
C ALA A 53 -0.46 0.85 -22.27
N GLY A 54 -1.31 1.21 -23.24
CA GLY A 54 -1.53 0.45 -24.47
C GLY A 54 -2.52 -0.71 -24.33
N THR A 55 -3.40 -0.68 -23.32
CA THR A 55 -4.43 -1.71 -23.09
C THR A 55 -5.53 -1.66 -24.17
N ARG A 56 -6.27 -2.75 -24.33
CA ARG A 56 -7.48 -2.81 -25.16
C ARG A 56 -8.48 -1.72 -24.72
N ARG A 57 -8.71 -1.60 -23.41
CA ARG A 57 -9.65 -0.65 -22.83
C ARG A 57 -9.26 0.82 -23.06
N GLN A 58 -7.98 1.16 -23.05
CA GLN A 58 -7.53 2.50 -23.45
C GLN A 58 -7.94 2.84 -24.87
N ARG A 59 -7.71 1.92 -25.82
CA ARG A 59 -8.10 2.12 -27.23
C ARG A 59 -9.60 2.31 -27.39
N GLU A 60 -10.41 1.52 -26.69
CA GLU A 60 -11.88 1.62 -26.70
C GLU A 60 -12.38 2.97 -26.14
N HIS A 61 -11.64 3.57 -25.21
CA HIS A 61 -11.94 4.87 -24.60
C HIS A 61 -11.20 6.05 -25.27
N GLY A 62 -10.63 5.85 -26.47
CA GLY A 62 -10.02 6.90 -27.26
C GLY A 62 -8.60 7.31 -26.81
N VAL A 63 -7.96 6.60 -25.88
CA VAL A 63 -6.57 6.80 -25.50
C VAL A 63 -5.69 5.97 -26.45
N LEU A 64 -5.25 6.57 -27.57
CA LEU A 64 -4.65 5.84 -28.68
C LEU A 64 -3.12 5.87 -28.70
N HIS A 65 -2.50 6.77 -27.94
CA HIS A 65 -1.06 7.06 -28.04
C HIS A 65 -0.26 6.78 -26.76
N ASP A 66 -0.90 6.15 -25.75
CA ASP A 66 -0.19 5.76 -24.53
C ASP A 66 0.65 4.51 -24.78
N THR A 67 1.88 4.50 -24.26
CA THR A 67 2.85 3.44 -24.47
C THR A 67 3.54 3.01 -23.19
N PRO A 68 4.08 1.79 -23.11
CA PRO A 68 4.92 1.38 -21.98
C PRO A 68 6.08 2.35 -21.72
N GLN A 69 6.67 2.96 -22.77
CA GLN A 69 7.71 3.95 -22.62
C GLN A 69 7.21 5.22 -21.93
N ALA A 70 6.05 5.76 -22.34
CA ALA A 70 5.44 6.91 -21.67
C ALA A 70 5.03 6.61 -20.21
N HIS A 71 4.62 5.38 -19.94
CA HIS A 71 4.33 4.92 -18.57
C HIS A 71 5.59 4.88 -17.71
N PHE A 72 6.66 4.30 -18.24
CA PHE A 72 7.97 4.27 -17.58
C PHE A 72 8.46 5.69 -17.23
N GLU A 73 8.45 6.60 -18.21
CA GLU A 73 8.88 8.00 -18.03
C GLU A 73 8.04 8.73 -16.99
N ASP A 74 6.74 8.51 -16.96
CA ASP A 74 5.87 9.09 -15.94
C ASP A 74 6.18 8.58 -14.53
N VAL A 75 6.43 7.27 -14.35
CA VAL A 75 6.80 6.72 -13.04
C VAL A 75 8.15 7.27 -12.60
N VAL A 76 9.16 7.29 -13.46
CA VAL A 76 10.48 7.86 -13.16
C VAL A 76 10.37 9.34 -12.78
N ARG A 77 9.58 10.13 -13.52
CA ARG A 77 9.32 11.55 -13.19
C ARG A 77 8.65 11.71 -11.83
N ILE A 78 7.62 10.92 -11.54
CA ILE A 78 6.85 11.00 -10.29
C ILE A 78 7.74 10.61 -9.09
N THR A 79 8.55 9.58 -9.24
CA THR A 79 9.37 9.02 -8.16
C THR A 79 10.72 9.74 -7.98
N GLY A 80 11.03 10.74 -8.81
CA GLY A 80 12.33 11.41 -8.78
C GLY A 80 13.50 10.47 -9.07
N ASP A 81 13.27 9.46 -9.95
CA ASP A 81 14.27 8.48 -10.37
C ASP A 81 14.81 7.57 -9.26
N THR A 82 13.96 7.25 -8.27
CA THR A 82 14.36 6.43 -7.12
C THR A 82 13.95 4.96 -7.21
N VAL A 83 13.37 4.54 -8.33
CA VAL A 83 12.88 3.16 -8.58
C VAL A 83 13.97 2.24 -9.15
N ARG A 84 13.71 0.94 -9.13
CA ARG A 84 14.48 -0.07 -9.84
C ARG A 84 14.10 -0.08 -11.33
N HIS A 85 14.90 0.53 -12.19
CA HIS A 85 14.62 0.68 -13.62
C HIS A 85 14.42 -0.64 -14.35
N ASP A 86 15.21 -1.65 -14.01
CA ASP A 86 15.15 -2.99 -14.59
C ASP A 86 13.80 -3.68 -14.32
N LEU A 87 13.33 -3.62 -13.10
CA LEU A 87 12.05 -4.20 -12.68
C LEU A 87 10.87 -3.34 -13.14
N LEU A 88 10.99 -2.00 -13.06
CA LEU A 88 9.99 -1.08 -13.57
C LEU A 88 9.75 -1.30 -15.07
N ARG A 89 10.81 -1.44 -15.87
CA ARG A 89 10.72 -1.69 -17.30
C ARG A 89 9.93 -2.97 -17.59
N GLN A 90 10.30 -4.07 -16.95
CA GLN A 90 9.57 -5.33 -17.09
C GLN A 90 8.08 -5.17 -16.71
N SER A 91 7.80 -4.49 -15.60
CA SER A 91 6.45 -4.29 -15.13
C SER A 91 5.58 -3.49 -16.11
N VAL A 92 6.08 -2.35 -16.62
CA VAL A 92 5.28 -1.50 -17.54
C VAL A 92 5.11 -2.14 -18.92
N ASP A 93 6.09 -2.94 -19.38
CA ASP A 93 6.00 -3.68 -20.63
C ASP A 93 4.93 -4.79 -20.57
N LEU A 94 4.75 -5.39 -19.40
CA LEU A 94 3.75 -6.43 -19.13
C LEU A 94 2.38 -5.88 -18.71
N ALA A 95 2.28 -4.60 -18.33
CA ALA A 95 1.10 -4.03 -17.69
C ALA A 95 -0.16 -4.13 -18.56
N ALA A 96 -0.06 -3.82 -19.86
CA ALA A 96 -1.20 -3.90 -20.78
C ALA A 96 -1.75 -5.35 -20.86
N SER A 97 -0.86 -6.32 -21.07
CA SER A 97 -1.26 -7.73 -21.14
C SER A 97 -1.82 -8.25 -19.82
N THR A 98 -1.38 -7.69 -18.70
CA THR A 98 -1.90 -8.05 -17.37
C THR A 98 -3.32 -7.52 -17.16
N VAL A 99 -3.58 -6.24 -17.51
CA VAL A 99 -4.93 -5.65 -17.43
C VAL A 99 -5.89 -6.39 -18.35
N ASP A 100 -5.49 -6.62 -19.62
CA ASP A 100 -6.30 -7.33 -20.60
C ASP A 100 -6.57 -8.78 -20.18
N TRP A 101 -5.58 -9.49 -19.61
CA TRP A 101 -5.74 -10.84 -19.07
C TRP A 101 -6.73 -10.90 -17.89
N LEU A 102 -6.72 -9.93 -16.99
CA LEU A 102 -7.69 -9.87 -15.90
C LEU A 102 -9.12 -9.67 -16.43
N GLU A 103 -9.31 -8.80 -17.45
CA GLU A 103 -10.62 -8.63 -18.10
C GLU A 103 -11.07 -9.91 -18.81
N ASP A 104 -10.18 -10.59 -19.51
CA ASP A 104 -10.47 -11.87 -20.20
C ASP A 104 -10.86 -12.98 -19.20
N ASN A 105 -10.39 -12.90 -17.95
CA ASN A 105 -10.78 -13.79 -16.86
C ASN A 105 -11.92 -13.24 -15.97
N GLY A 106 -12.66 -12.25 -16.47
CA GLY A 106 -13.92 -11.78 -15.87
C GLY A 106 -13.83 -10.58 -14.96
N LEU A 107 -12.62 -9.97 -14.76
CA LEU A 107 -12.52 -8.73 -14.00
C LEU A 107 -13.31 -7.61 -14.68
N LYS A 108 -14.10 -6.91 -13.89
CA LYS A 108 -14.85 -5.73 -14.38
C LYS A 108 -14.30 -4.47 -13.71
N PHE A 109 -14.07 -3.46 -14.53
CA PHE A 109 -13.69 -2.13 -14.09
C PHE A 109 -14.89 -1.19 -14.00
N THR A 110 -14.75 -0.11 -13.24
CA THR A 110 -15.72 1.00 -13.25
C THR A 110 -15.75 1.66 -14.64
N ASP A 111 -16.89 2.22 -15.02
CA ASP A 111 -17.09 2.84 -16.34
C ASP A 111 -16.13 4.00 -16.63
N ARG A 112 -15.63 4.67 -15.59
CA ARG A 112 -14.64 5.74 -15.72
C ARG A 112 -13.23 5.26 -16.06
N SER A 113 -12.95 3.96 -15.96
CA SER A 113 -11.62 3.41 -16.25
C SER A 113 -11.40 3.30 -17.77
N PRO A 114 -10.25 3.75 -18.32
CA PRO A 114 -9.11 4.33 -17.60
C PRO A 114 -9.32 5.81 -17.24
N PHE A 115 -8.68 6.27 -16.16
CA PHE A 115 -8.73 7.66 -15.71
C PHE A 115 -7.39 8.15 -15.12
N ILE A 116 -7.27 9.46 -14.89
CA ILE A 116 -6.16 10.05 -14.14
C ILE A 116 -6.56 10.07 -12.66
N MET A 117 -5.82 9.35 -11.82
CA MET A 117 -6.06 9.31 -10.37
C MET A 117 -5.57 10.59 -9.72
N MET A 118 -6.50 11.35 -9.11
CA MET A 118 -6.21 12.60 -8.41
C MET A 118 -5.82 12.42 -6.94
N GLY A 119 -5.92 11.20 -6.43
CA GLY A 119 -5.58 10.87 -5.03
C GLY A 119 -4.12 10.51 -4.81
N HIS A 120 -3.32 10.44 -5.88
CA HIS A 120 -1.89 10.15 -5.93
C HIS A 120 -1.19 11.22 -6.75
N GLU A 121 0.14 11.16 -6.87
CA GLU A 121 0.85 11.94 -7.88
C GLU A 121 0.36 11.50 -9.27
N THR A 122 0.04 12.47 -10.12
CA THR A 122 -0.73 12.21 -11.34
C THR A 122 0.13 11.78 -12.52
N TYR A 123 -0.34 10.79 -13.24
CA TYR A 123 0.16 10.49 -14.58
C TYR A 123 -0.25 11.58 -15.58
N ALA A 124 0.52 11.72 -16.66
CA ALA A 124 0.19 12.60 -17.77
C ALA A 124 -1.00 12.07 -18.61
N THR A 125 -1.24 10.74 -18.57
CA THR A 125 -2.25 10.07 -19.38
C THR A 125 -3.19 9.24 -18.49
N ALA A 126 -4.44 9.09 -18.90
CA ALA A 126 -5.43 8.23 -18.25
C ALA A 126 -5.05 6.76 -18.42
N ARG A 127 -4.46 6.16 -17.36
CA ARG A 127 -4.00 4.76 -17.33
C ARG A 127 -4.26 4.03 -16.03
N THR A 128 -5.08 4.61 -15.16
CA THR A 128 -5.52 3.96 -13.91
C THR A 128 -6.84 3.25 -14.14
N TYR A 129 -6.92 2.01 -13.70
CA TYR A 129 -8.11 1.16 -13.80
C TYR A 129 -8.56 0.77 -12.39
N LYS A 130 -9.82 1.05 -12.07
CA LYS A 130 -10.41 0.71 -10.77
C LYS A 130 -11.34 -0.49 -10.93
N PRO A 131 -11.04 -1.63 -10.29
CA PRO A 131 -11.96 -2.75 -10.20
C PRO A 131 -13.29 -2.34 -9.56
N LEU A 132 -14.39 -2.96 -9.96
CA LEU A 132 -15.75 -2.56 -9.56
C LEU A 132 -15.93 -2.62 -8.03
N HIS A 133 -15.39 -3.63 -7.38
CA HIS A 133 -15.43 -3.83 -5.92
C HIS A 133 -14.02 -3.87 -5.30
N GLY A 134 -13.07 -3.10 -5.86
CA GLY A 134 -11.70 -3.07 -5.38
C GLY A 134 -11.03 -4.44 -5.45
N GLY A 135 -10.23 -4.77 -4.42
CA GLY A 135 -9.49 -6.02 -4.38
C GLY A 135 -10.36 -7.28 -4.38
N ALA A 136 -11.60 -7.20 -3.86
CA ALA A 136 -12.53 -8.32 -3.88
C ALA A 136 -12.80 -8.83 -5.32
N SER A 137 -12.91 -7.91 -6.31
CA SER A 137 -13.08 -8.33 -7.71
C SER A 137 -11.89 -9.11 -8.27
N ILE A 138 -10.67 -8.79 -7.84
CA ILE A 138 -9.47 -9.54 -8.26
C ILE A 138 -9.41 -10.89 -7.54
N ILE A 139 -9.80 -10.95 -6.26
CA ILE A 139 -9.85 -12.20 -5.49
C ILE A 139 -10.82 -13.18 -6.14
N GLU A 140 -12.01 -12.75 -6.57
CA GLU A 140 -12.98 -13.60 -7.29
C GLU A 140 -12.40 -14.20 -8.59
N VAL A 141 -11.62 -13.42 -9.35
CA VAL A 141 -10.90 -13.92 -10.53
C VAL A 141 -9.84 -14.95 -10.11
N PHE A 142 -9.08 -14.67 -9.06
CA PHE A 142 -8.05 -15.57 -8.56
C PHE A 142 -8.62 -16.89 -8.03
N GLU A 143 -9.73 -16.85 -7.31
CA GLU A 143 -10.43 -18.06 -6.85
C GLU A 143 -10.85 -18.97 -8.02
N THR A 144 -11.37 -18.36 -9.08
CA THR A 144 -11.75 -19.10 -10.30
C THR A 144 -10.55 -19.75 -10.96
N LEU A 145 -9.45 -19.01 -11.14
CA LEU A 145 -8.22 -19.52 -11.77
C LEU A 145 -7.54 -20.61 -10.93
N VAL A 146 -7.49 -20.44 -9.62
CA VAL A 146 -6.95 -21.43 -8.69
C VAL A 146 -7.78 -22.71 -8.74
N ALA A 147 -9.11 -22.60 -8.67
CA ALA A 147 -9.99 -23.76 -8.72
C ALA A 147 -9.80 -24.55 -10.04
N GLU A 148 -9.59 -23.86 -11.15
CA GLU A 148 -9.28 -24.52 -12.44
C GLU A 148 -7.92 -25.23 -12.41
N ALA A 149 -6.87 -24.57 -11.94
CA ALA A 149 -5.53 -25.15 -11.84
C ALA A 149 -5.49 -26.35 -10.89
N VAL A 150 -6.21 -26.30 -9.77
CA VAL A 150 -6.36 -27.44 -8.84
C VAL A 150 -7.06 -28.62 -9.53
N ARG A 151 -8.12 -28.34 -10.31
CA ARG A 151 -8.86 -29.39 -11.04
C ARG A 151 -8.00 -30.12 -12.09
N THR A 152 -6.99 -29.47 -12.64
CA THR A 152 -6.03 -30.13 -13.55
C THR A 152 -5.02 -31.04 -12.83
N GLY A 153 -4.99 -31.00 -11.49
CA GLY A 153 -4.03 -31.74 -10.67
C GLY A 153 -2.60 -31.15 -10.67
N ARG A 154 -2.40 -29.97 -11.27
CA ARG A 154 -1.10 -29.29 -11.34
C ARG A 154 -0.84 -28.34 -10.19
N LEU A 155 -1.87 -27.84 -9.51
CA LEU A 155 -1.77 -26.96 -8.37
C LEU A 155 -2.35 -27.62 -7.12
N THR A 156 -1.57 -27.62 -6.04
CA THR A 156 -2.03 -27.96 -4.70
C THR A 156 -1.97 -26.70 -3.85
N VAL A 157 -3.06 -26.35 -3.15
CA VAL A 157 -3.09 -25.25 -2.21
C VAL A 157 -3.19 -25.78 -0.79
N ARG A 158 -2.40 -25.20 0.12
CA ARG A 158 -2.48 -25.44 1.57
C ARG A 158 -2.74 -24.10 2.26
N PHE A 159 -3.89 -24.00 2.90
CA PHE A 159 -4.25 -22.90 3.80
C PHE A 159 -3.85 -23.22 5.23
N ASN A 160 -3.75 -22.21 6.08
CA ASN A 160 -3.25 -22.33 7.45
C ASN A 160 -1.87 -23.02 7.51
N ALA A 161 -1.06 -22.81 6.48
CA ALA A 161 0.20 -23.49 6.24
C ALA A 161 1.38 -22.50 6.12
N PRO A 162 1.75 -21.79 7.20
CA PRO A 162 2.89 -20.86 7.17
C PRO A 162 4.18 -21.63 6.92
N ALA A 163 4.99 -21.13 5.96
CA ALA A 163 6.36 -21.57 5.80
C ALA A 163 7.20 -21.11 7.02
N THR A 164 8.02 -22.01 7.54
CA THR A 164 8.79 -21.77 8.77
C THR A 164 10.30 -21.72 8.53
N GLN A 165 10.80 -22.43 7.51
CA GLN A 165 12.22 -22.46 7.18
C GLN A 165 12.45 -22.81 5.71
N LEU A 166 13.48 -22.20 5.08
CA LEU A 166 14.00 -22.65 3.80
C LEU A 166 14.96 -23.82 4.00
N LEU A 167 14.85 -24.84 3.17
CA LEU A 167 15.80 -25.95 3.14
C LEU A 167 16.94 -25.62 2.21
N VAL A 168 18.17 -25.68 2.71
CA VAL A 168 19.37 -25.31 1.97
C VAL A 168 20.31 -26.52 1.89
N GLU A 169 20.75 -26.88 0.70
CA GLU A 169 21.75 -27.93 0.45
C GLU A 169 22.79 -27.36 -0.53
N ASP A 170 24.05 -27.48 -0.19
CA ASP A 170 25.19 -26.99 -1.00
C ASP A 170 25.05 -25.53 -1.49
N GLY A 171 24.49 -24.64 -0.64
CA GLY A 171 24.26 -23.23 -0.96
C GLY A 171 23.06 -22.94 -1.84
N ARG A 172 22.26 -23.97 -2.19
CA ARG A 172 21.04 -23.87 -2.98
C ARG A 172 19.81 -24.09 -2.11
N VAL A 173 18.75 -23.34 -2.33
CA VAL A 173 17.42 -23.61 -1.74
C VAL A 173 16.77 -24.77 -2.50
N VAL A 174 16.36 -25.82 -1.78
CA VAL A 174 15.81 -27.06 -2.33
C VAL A 174 14.40 -27.40 -1.82
N GLY A 175 13.81 -26.49 -1.04
CA GLY A 175 12.47 -26.71 -0.49
C GLY A 175 12.19 -25.83 0.73
N VAL A 176 11.15 -26.18 1.46
CA VAL A 176 10.70 -25.47 2.66
C VAL A 176 10.20 -26.45 3.72
N GLU A 177 10.33 -26.04 4.99
CA GLU A 177 9.49 -26.52 6.07
C GLU A 177 8.28 -25.61 6.24
N TYR A 178 7.13 -26.17 6.56
CA TYR A 178 5.89 -25.43 6.83
C TYR A 178 5.09 -26.14 7.91
N ASP A 179 4.24 -25.40 8.59
CA ASP A 179 3.26 -25.97 9.52
C ASP A 179 2.01 -26.42 8.76
N ASP A 180 1.47 -27.60 9.12
CA ASP A 180 0.22 -28.13 8.59
C ASP A 180 -0.57 -28.69 9.78
N ASP A 181 -1.50 -27.90 10.30
CA ASP A 181 -2.31 -28.22 11.49
C ASP A 181 -1.44 -28.56 12.74
N GLY A 182 -0.40 -27.79 13.01
CA GLY A 182 0.52 -27.97 14.14
C GLY A 182 1.55 -29.11 13.92
N GLN A 183 1.66 -29.62 12.70
CA GLN A 183 2.67 -30.61 12.31
C GLN A 183 3.66 -30.01 11.31
N THR A 184 4.94 -30.05 11.67
CA THR A 184 5.99 -29.69 10.70
C THR A 184 5.98 -30.65 9.52
N ARG A 185 5.84 -30.09 8.31
CA ARG A 185 5.91 -30.78 7.02
C ARG A 185 7.10 -30.26 6.23
N VAL A 186 7.56 -31.09 5.32
CA VAL A 186 8.66 -30.77 4.39
C VAL A 186 8.15 -30.90 2.96
N ALA A 187 8.36 -29.86 2.17
CA ALA A 187 8.16 -29.90 0.73
C ALA A 187 9.47 -29.58 0.00
N ARG A 188 9.78 -30.36 -1.05
CA ARG A 188 10.97 -30.17 -1.89
C ARG A 188 10.60 -29.70 -3.28
N ALA A 189 11.38 -28.75 -3.80
CA ALA A 189 11.20 -28.23 -5.16
C ALA A 189 12.53 -27.73 -5.72
N SER A 190 12.60 -27.63 -7.05
CA SER A 190 13.73 -26.98 -7.73
C SER A 190 13.70 -25.46 -7.59
N SER A 191 12.53 -24.87 -7.32
CA SER A 191 12.31 -23.44 -7.19
C SER A 191 11.33 -23.12 -6.05
N VAL A 192 11.70 -22.16 -5.20
CA VAL A 192 10.87 -21.60 -4.13
C VAL A 192 10.68 -20.11 -4.40
N VAL A 193 9.42 -19.66 -4.41
CA VAL A 193 9.06 -18.27 -4.67
C VAL A 193 8.50 -17.64 -3.39
N LEU A 194 9.15 -16.58 -2.90
CA LEU A 194 8.69 -15.76 -1.78
C LEU A 194 7.72 -14.70 -2.32
N ALA A 195 6.43 -14.90 -2.08
CA ALA A 195 5.34 -13.99 -2.44
C ALA A 195 4.47 -13.64 -1.22
N CYS A 196 5.07 -13.71 -0.03
CA CYS A 196 4.43 -13.65 1.28
C CYS A 196 4.18 -12.22 1.80
N GLY A 197 4.27 -11.21 0.92
CA GLY A 197 4.01 -9.82 1.28
C GLY A 197 5.13 -9.18 2.09
N GLY A 198 4.82 -8.00 2.65
CA GLY A 198 5.73 -7.24 3.50
C GLY A 198 5.56 -7.54 4.99
N TYR A 199 5.77 -6.50 5.83
CA TYR A 199 5.75 -6.65 7.29
C TYR A 199 4.82 -5.64 7.99
N VAL A 200 3.81 -5.13 7.30
CA VAL A 200 2.87 -4.15 7.86
C VAL A 200 2.03 -4.69 9.04
N GLY A 201 1.95 -6.01 9.20
CA GLY A 201 1.37 -6.69 10.35
C GLY A 201 2.33 -6.92 11.53
N ASN A 202 3.62 -6.64 11.36
CA ASN A 202 4.66 -6.85 12.36
C ASN A 202 5.19 -5.51 12.89
N HIS A 203 4.53 -4.99 13.93
CA HIS A 203 4.85 -3.69 14.52
C HIS A 203 6.27 -3.63 15.13
N GLU A 204 6.78 -4.75 15.62
CA GLU A 204 8.13 -4.83 16.18
C GLU A 204 9.17 -4.68 15.06
N MET A 205 9.05 -5.47 13.98
CA MET A 205 9.91 -5.38 12.82
C MET A 205 9.86 -3.98 12.19
N PHE A 206 8.66 -3.40 12.06
CA PHE A 206 8.49 -2.06 11.52
C PHE A 206 9.23 -1.01 12.37
N ARG A 207 9.04 -1.06 13.71
CA ARG A 207 9.72 -0.13 14.63
C ARG A 207 11.24 -0.31 14.61
N ALA A 208 11.72 -1.54 14.54
CA ALA A 208 13.15 -1.82 14.48
C ALA A 208 13.80 -1.23 13.22
N ARG A 209 13.08 -1.27 12.07
CA ARG A 209 13.59 -0.76 10.79
C ARG A 209 13.44 0.75 10.64
N HIS A 210 12.28 1.29 10.94
CA HIS A 210 11.96 2.69 10.63
C HIS A 210 12.14 3.64 11.80
N GLN A 211 12.36 3.15 13.03
CA GLN A 211 12.45 3.95 14.27
C GLN A 211 11.21 4.85 14.46
N ARG A 212 10.05 4.38 14.01
CA ARG A 212 8.77 5.09 13.99
C ARG A 212 7.65 4.19 14.50
N PRO A 213 6.58 4.74 15.08
CA PRO A 213 5.37 3.97 15.35
C PRO A 213 4.70 3.55 14.05
N LEU A 214 3.90 2.51 14.10
CA LEU A 214 3.08 2.05 13.00
C LEU A 214 1.61 2.11 13.41
N THR A 215 0.79 2.77 12.59
CA THR A 215 -0.65 2.53 12.53
C THR A 215 -0.92 1.76 11.25
N SER A 216 -1.15 0.46 11.38
CA SER A 216 -1.38 -0.43 10.24
C SER A 216 -2.84 -0.37 9.77
N VAL A 217 -3.03 -0.32 8.46
CA VAL A 217 -4.31 -0.60 7.79
C VAL A 217 -4.21 -1.79 6.84
N GLY A 218 -3.10 -2.51 6.89
CA GLY A 218 -2.86 -3.73 6.12
C GLY A 218 -3.47 -4.97 6.76
N VAL A 219 -3.01 -6.14 6.32
CA VAL A 219 -3.48 -7.42 6.84
C VAL A 219 -2.57 -7.92 7.97
N PRO A 220 -3.13 -8.49 9.05
CA PRO A 220 -2.34 -9.00 10.18
C PRO A 220 -1.38 -10.13 9.81
N THR A 221 -1.59 -10.78 8.68
CA THR A 221 -0.78 -11.89 8.18
C THR A 221 0.48 -11.45 7.40
N SER A 222 0.67 -10.16 7.13
CA SER A 222 1.89 -9.59 6.56
C SER A 222 2.97 -9.42 7.64
N LEU A 223 3.73 -10.48 7.94
CA LEU A 223 4.62 -10.54 9.11
C LEU A 223 6.11 -10.39 8.77
N GLY A 224 6.47 -10.23 7.50
CA GLY A 224 7.86 -10.11 7.07
C GLY A 224 8.56 -11.45 6.82
N ASP A 225 7.79 -12.46 6.45
CA ASP A 225 8.31 -13.83 6.26
C ASP A 225 9.45 -13.89 5.22
N ALA A 226 9.41 -13.07 4.16
CA ALA A 226 10.50 -13.03 3.19
C ALA A 226 11.84 -12.68 3.85
N VAL A 227 11.82 -11.73 4.79
CA VAL A 227 13.02 -11.32 5.55
C VAL A 227 13.46 -12.41 6.50
N THR A 228 12.52 -12.96 7.30
CA THR A 228 12.88 -13.97 8.32
C THR A 228 13.32 -15.29 7.70
N LEU A 229 12.65 -15.74 6.64
CA LEU A 229 13.02 -16.99 5.95
C LEU A 229 14.40 -16.93 5.26
N THR A 230 14.85 -15.72 4.89
CA THR A 230 16.13 -15.53 4.18
C THR A 230 17.27 -15.07 5.09
N GLU A 231 17.03 -14.88 6.39
CA GLU A 231 18.03 -14.37 7.33
C GLU A 231 19.30 -15.24 7.37
N SER A 232 19.13 -16.58 7.40
CA SER A 232 20.26 -17.52 7.40
C SER A 232 21.08 -17.52 6.11
N LEU A 233 20.53 -16.98 5.03
CA LEU A 233 21.19 -16.85 3.73
C LEU A 233 21.98 -15.55 3.57
N GLY A 234 21.96 -14.69 4.59
CA GLY A 234 22.64 -13.39 4.56
C GLY A 234 22.13 -12.45 3.47
N VAL A 235 20.84 -12.52 3.15
CA VAL A 235 20.19 -11.68 2.14
C VAL A 235 20.14 -10.24 2.61
N ARG A 236 20.41 -9.30 1.70
CA ARG A 236 20.26 -7.88 1.97
C ARG A 236 18.80 -7.45 1.86
N VAL A 237 18.32 -6.71 2.85
CA VAL A 237 17.03 -6.00 2.79
C VAL A 237 17.30 -4.56 2.35
N VAL A 238 16.55 -4.07 1.38
CA VAL A 238 16.72 -2.75 0.77
C VAL A 238 15.42 -1.96 0.84
N GLY A 239 15.50 -0.62 0.88
CA GLY A 239 14.33 0.26 0.89
C GLY A 239 13.91 0.73 2.30
N ASP A 240 14.65 0.42 3.35
CA ASP A 240 14.35 0.86 4.73
C ASP A 240 14.30 2.39 4.86
N GLU A 241 15.07 3.11 4.05
CA GLU A 241 15.15 4.57 4.04
C GLU A 241 13.97 5.25 3.34
N ARG A 242 13.03 4.49 2.77
CA ARG A 242 12.01 5.01 1.84
C ARG A 242 10.57 4.89 2.34
N TYR A 243 10.38 4.82 3.64
CA TYR A 243 9.03 4.80 4.20
C TYR A 243 8.34 6.16 4.07
N LEU A 244 7.10 6.17 3.56
CA LEU A 244 6.19 7.30 3.60
C LEU A 244 4.83 6.88 4.14
N PRO A 245 4.32 7.54 5.19
CA PRO A 245 2.97 7.27 5.69
C PRO A 245 1.92 7.79 4.73
N THR A 246 0.82 7.06 4.58
CA THR A 246 -0.41 7.64 4.04
C THR A 246 -1.12 8.46 5.11
N VAL A 247 -1.64 9.64 4.73
CA VAL A 247 -2.26 10.58 5.67
C VAL A 247 -3.73 10.21 5.89
N GLY A 248 -4.14 10.11 7.15
CA GLY A 248 -5.55 10.24 7.48
C GLY A 248 -6.29 9.06 8.09
N ALA A 249 -5.84 8.49 9.21
CA ALA A 249 -6.74 7.64 10.02
C ALA A 249 -7.20 8.35 11.29
N LEU A 250 -8.48 8.15 11.63
CA LEU A 250 -9.03 8.36 12.95
C LEU A 250 -8.98 7.02 13.68
N VAL A 251 -8.21 6.92 14.77
CA VAL A 251 -8.09 5.65 15.49
C VAL A 251 -9.12 5.59 16.60
N GLY A 252 -9.94 4.54 16.58
CA GLY A 252 -11.13 4.40 17.42
C GLY A 252 -10.91 3.81 18.81
N GLY A 253 -9.67 3.70 19.33
CA GLY A 253 -9.39 3.06 20.60
C GLY A 253 -8.06 3.46 21.23
N PRO A 254 -7.75 2.91 22.42
CA PRO A 254 -6.47 3.18 23.09
C PRO A 254 -5.27 2.55 22.37
N ASP A 255 -5.50 1.50 21.58
CA ASP A 255 -4.50 0.93 20.70
C ASP A 255 -4.52 1.65 19.36
N THR A 256 -3.52 2.49 19.15
CA THR A 256 -3.33 3.25 17.90
C THR A 256 -2.54 2.51 16.85
N SER A 257 -2.15 1.26 17.10
CA SER A 257 -1.34 0.46 16.18
C SER A 257 -2.14 -0.08 14.98
N TRP A 258 -3.47 -0.12 15.08
CA TRP A 258 -4.35 -0.60 14.01
C TRP A 258 -5.48 0.38 13.69
N ALA A 259 -5.76 0.53 12.40
CA ALA A 259 -6.97 1.15 11.87
C ALA A 259 -7.52 0.28 10.74
N ARG A 260 -8.79 0.44 10.39
CA ARG A 260 -9.36 -0.29 9.25
C ARG A 260 -9.51 0.66 8.07
N TRP A 261 -9.16 0.18 6.89
CA TRP A 261 -9.32 0.97 5.66
C TRP A 261 -10.77 1.38 5.39
N ALA A 262 -11.72 0.56 5.83
CA ALA A 262 -13.15 0.81 5.68
C ALA A 262 -13.75 1.78 6.71
N ASP A 263 -12.99 2.17 7.76
CA ASP A 263 -13.49 3.11 8.76
C ASP A 263 -13.63 4.52 8.16
N PRO A 264 -14.59 5.32 8.63
CA PRO A 264 -14.73 6.70 8.22
C PRO A 264 -13.45 7.50 8.43
N ARG A 265 -13.03 8.26 7.42
CA ARG A 265 -11.77 8.98 7.42
C ARG A 265 -11.94 10.42 6.93
N PRO A 266 -11.16 11.36 7.46
CA PRO A 266 -11.17 12.72 6.94
C PRO A 266 -10.57 12.78 5.52
N VAL A 267 -11.21 13.55 4.67
CA VAL A 267 -10.73 13.85 3.32
C VAL A 267 -9.72 15.00 3.41
N LEU A 268 -8.47 14.65 3.61
CA LEU A 268 -7.37 15.61 3.78
C LEU A 268 -6.57 15.87 2.49
N ASN A 269 -6.90 15.19 1.40
CA ASN A 269 -6.30 15.45 0.09
C ASN A 269 -6.91 16.70 -0.56
N SER A 270 -6.10 17.75 -0.73
CA SER A 270 -6.53 19.04 -1.30
C SER A 270 -7.06 18.95 -2.73
N SER A 271 -6.66 17.91 -3.50
CA SER A 271 -7.21 17.66 -4.84
C SER A 271 -8.63 17.07 -4.81
N LEU A 272 -9.07 16.53 -3.67
CA LEU A 272 -10.41 15.94 -3.48
C LEU A 272 -11.35 16.84 -2.69
N ARG A 273 -10.80 17.70 -1.82
CA ARG A 273 -11.53 18.64 -0.99
C ARG A 273 -10.59 19.80 -0.59
N SER A 274 -10.95 21.04 -0.90
CA SER A 274 -10.20 22.20 -0.42
C SER A 274 -10.23 22.28 1.11
N PRO A 275 -9.07 22.50 1.78
CA PRO A 275 -9.00 22.51 3.23
C PRO A 275 -9.54 23.83 3.81
N TRP A 276 -10.54 23.76 4.68
CA TRP A 276 -11.07 24.87 5.46
C TRP A 276 -10.46 24.94 6.87
N GLU A 277 -9.93 23.85 7.32
CA GLU A 277 -9.30 23.59 8.61
C GLU A 277 -7.82 23.96 8.62
N VAL A 278 -7.21 23.94 9.82
CA VAL A 278 -5.77 24.11 10.03
C VAL A 278 -5.18 22.83 10.62
N HIS A 279 -4.02 22.42 10.13
CA HIS A 279 -3.34 21.22 10.61
C HIS A 279 -2.20 21.61 11.56
N VAL A 280 -2.22 21.07 12.81
CA VAL A 280 -1.24 21.38 13.84
C VAL A 280 -0.63 20.14 14.47
N THR A 281 0.61 20.28 14.95
CA THR A 281 1.30 19.28 15.77
C THR A 281 0.79 19.32 17.22
N ARG A 282 1.24 18.41 18.09
CA ARG A 282 1.00 18.48 19.55
C ARG A 282 1.51 19.79 20.17
N ALA A 283 2.52 20.42 19.60
CA ALA A 283 2.96 21.76 20.01
C ALA A 283 2.05 22.91 19.53
N GLY A 284 0.90 22.61 18.94
CA GLY A 284 -0.05 23.60 18.43
C GLY A 284 0.47 24.37 17.21
N ARG A 285 1.45 23.87 16.48
CA ARG A 285 2.11 24.57 15.36
C ARG A 285 1.75 23.94 14.02
N ARG A 286 1.41 24.79 13.02
CA ARG A 286 1.32 24.33 11.63
C ARG A 286 2.67 23.80 11.16
N PHE A 287 2.66 22.76 10.35
CA PHE A 287 3.86 22.08 9.87
C PHE A 287 3.94 21.95 8.34
N ALA A 288 2.84 22.25 7.63
CA ALA A 288 2.76 22.18 6.17
C ALA A 288 1.70 23.12 5.62
N SER A 289 1.71 23.35 4.29
CA SER A 289 0.59 23.98 3.58
C SER A 289 -0.53 22.95 3.38
N GLU A 290 -1.70 23.19 3.93
CA GLU A 290 -2.83 22.26 3.88
C GLU A 290 -3.40 22.11 2.46
N ASP A 291 -3.25 23.14 1.62
CA ASP A 291 -3.74 23.13 0.22
C ASP A 291 -2.65 22.85 -0.81
N HIS A 292 -1.47 22.39 -0.39
CA HIS A 292 -0.42 22.00 -1.33
C HIS A 292 -0.93 20.88 -2.25
N PRO A 293 -0.78 20.99 -3.60
CA PRO A 293 -1.34 20.03 -4.53
C PRO A 293 -0.67 18.65 -4.50
N SER A 294 0.63 18.58 -4.16
CA SER A 294 1.35 17.31 -4.08
C SER A 294 0.97 16.53 -2.83
N LEU A 295 0.57 15.28 -3.02
CA LEU A 295 0.34 14.34 -1.93
C LEU A 295 1.67 13.99 -1.23
N THR A 296 2.73 13.79 -2.00
CA THR A 296 4.07 13.47 -1.50
C THR A 296 4.56 14.53 -0.52
N TYR A 297 4.43 15.83 -0.84
CA TYR A 297 4.79 16.92 0.06
C TYR A 297 4.12 16.77 1.44
N ARG A 298 2.84 16.43 1.47
CA ARG A 298 2.10 16.26 2.73
C ARG A 298 2.47 14.99 3.47
N GLN A 299 2.76 13.91 2.75
CA GLN A 299 3.26 12.66 3.33
C GLN A 299 4.64 12.85 3.96
N GLU A 300 5.54 13.57 3.28
CA GLU A 300 6.86 13.95 3.81
C GLU A 300 6.74 14.84 5.06
N ALA A 301 5.81 15.79 5.05
CA ALA A 301 5.55 16.64 6.20
C ALA A 301 5.06 15.83 7.41
N VAL A 302 4.18 14.85 7.22
CA VAL A 302 3.74 13.94 8.29
C VAL A 302 4.89 13.02 8.72
N HIS A 303 5.69 12.51 7.77
CA HIS A 303 6.84 11.68 8.08
C HIS A 303 7.89 12.40 8.93
N ALA A 304 8.00 13.73 8.80
CA ALA A 304 8.88 14.55 9.62
C ALA A 304 8.41 14.68 11.09
N LEU A 305 7.16 14.34 11.40
CA LEU A 305 6.64 14.34 12.77
C LEU A 305 7.15 13.11 13.53
N GLU A 306 7.52 13.29 14.79
CA GLU A 306 8.15 12.25 15.61
C GLU A 306 7.26 11.00 15.77
N ASP A 307 5.96 11.20 16.03
CA ASP A 307 4.97 10.15 16.28
C ASP A 307 3.99 9.93 15.11
N LEU A 308 4.24 10.56 13.95
CA LEU A 308 3.37 10.54 12.77
C LEU A 308 1.94 11.04 13.06
N THR A 309 1.75 11.83 14.11
CA THR A 309 0.45 12.29 14.58
C THR A 309 0.34 13.80 14.46
N PHE A 310 -0.83 14.26 14.03
CA PHE A 310 -1.19 15.67 14.00
C PHE A 310 -2.69 15.86 14.26
N PHE A 311 -3.10 17.12 14.41
CA PHE A 311 -4.50 17.47 14.67
C PHE A 311 -5.05 18.35 13.56
N VAL A 312 -6.28 18.09 13.18
CA VAL A 312 -7.06 18.90 12.23
C VAL A 312 -8.02 19.75 13.04
N VAL A 313 -7.80 21.07 13.06
CA VAL A 313 -8.54 22.00 13.91
C VAL A 313 -9.43 22.90 13.06
N PHE A 314 -10.69 23.04 13.47
CA PHE A 314 -11.70 23.89 12.85
C PHE A 314 -12.76 24.31 13.85
N ASP A 315 -13.65 25.20 13.43
CA ASP A 315 -14.73 25.73 14.26
C ASP A 315 -16.14 25.35 13.74
N GLU A 316 -17.17 25.77 14.44
CA GLU A 316 -18.57 25.48 14.10
C GLU A 316 -18.97 26.05 12.73
N ARG A 317 -18.39 27.20 12.33
CA ARG A 317 -18.65 27.77 11.03
C ARG A 317 -18.11 26.89 9.90
N VAL A 318 -16.88 26.41 10.04
CA VAL A 318 -16.29 25.45 9.09
C VAL A 318 -17.10 24.17 9.03
N LEU A 319 -17.52 23.64 10.18
CA LEU A 319 -18.35 22.42 10.21
C LEU A 319 -19.67 22.58 9.46
N ARG A 320 -20.28 23.76 9.51
CA ARG A 320 -21.56 24.08 8.89
C ARG A 320 -21.45 24.40 7.40
N GLU A 321 -20.41 25.14 6.98
CA GLU A 321 -20.32 25.76 5.64
C GLU A 321 -19.41 25.00 4.69
N ALA A 322 -18.39 24.28 5.21
CA ALA A 322 -17.45 23.54 4.37
C ALA A 322 -18.05 22.21 3.85
N PRO A 323 -17.57 21.69 2.71
CA PRO A 323 -17.82 20.30 2.36
C PRO A 323 -17.38 19.37 3.51
N PRO A 324 -18.16 18.30 3.83
CA PRO A 324 -17.88 17.43 4.97
C PRO A 324 -16.44 16.90 4.97
N ILE A 325 -15.74 17.07 6.10
CA ILE A 325 -14.38 16.54 6.25
C ILE A 325 -14.36 15.03 6.38
N VAL A 326 -15.34 14.45 7.09
CA VAL A 326 -15.61 13.01 7.12
C VAL A 326 -16.95 12.81 6.42
N ARG A 327 -16.91 12.33 5.17
CA ARG A 327 -18.07 12.29 4.28
C ARG A 327 -19.20 11.45 4.83
N GLU A 328 -18.87 10.30 5.42
CA GLU A 328 -19.81 9.32 5.95
C GLU A 328 -20.58 9.87 7.17
N TRP A 329 -19.99 10.78 7.92
CA TRP A 329 -20.59 11.38 9.11
C TRP A 329 -21.36 12.67 8.80
N GLY A 330 -20.92 13.45 7.83
CA GLY A 330 -21.42 14.80 7.65
C GLY A 330 -21.20 15.67 8.89
N ALA A 331 -21.85 16.82 8.96
CA ALA A 331 -21.72 17.74 10.10
C ALA A 331 -22.34 17.16 11.38
N ASP A 332 -23.55 16.59 11.28
CA ASP A 332 -24.27 16.08 12.45
C ASP A 332 -23.61 14.83 13.05
N GLY A 333 -23.12 13.93 12.19
CA GLY A 333 -22.38 12.75 12.66
C GLY A 333 -21.05 13.13 13.30
N LEU A 334 -20.38 14.19 12.81
CA LEU A 334 -19.14 14.68 13.44
C LEU A 334 -19.41 15.33 14.79
N ARG A 335 -20.49 16.12 14.95
CA ARG A 335 -20.91 16.61 16.27
C ARG A 335 -21.24 15.49 17.24
N ALA A 336 -21.91 14.43 16.77
CA ALA A 336 -22.22 13.26 17.60
C ALA A 336 -20.97 12.45 17.97
N ALA A 337 -19.96 12.43 17.10
CA ALA A 337 -18.67 11.78 17.36
C ALA A 337 -17.85 12.53 18.42
N ALA A 338 -17.99 13.86 18.52
CA ALA A 338 -17.33 14.64 19.54
C ALA A 338 -17.79 14.19 20.94
N GLY A 339 -16.84 13.76 21.78
CA GLY A 339 -17.11 13.22 23.11
C GLY A 339 -17.52 11.73 23.16
N SER A 340 -17.67 11.06 22.01
CA SER A 340 -17.92 9.61 21.92
C SER A 340 -16.81 8.85 21.20
N HIS A 341 -16.17 9.47 20.20
CA HIS A 341 -15.04 8.89 19.49
C HIS A 341 -13.71 9.43 20.08
N PRO A 342 -12.76 8.57 20.46
CA PRO A 342 -11.56 8.98 21.20
C PRO A 342 -10.63 9.93 20.44
N ALA A 343 -10.70 9.97 19.10
CA ALA A 343 -9.91 10.87 18.26
C ALA A 343 -10.67 12.14 17.86
N VAL A 344 -11.87 12.43 18.42
CA VAL A 344 -12.68 13.59 18.06
C VAL A 344 -12.98 14.40 19.32
N PHE A 345 -12.48 15.62 19.37
CA PHE A 345 -12.58 16.54 20.49
C PHE A 345 -13.44 17.75 20.14
N SER A 346 -14.14 18.31 21.12
CA SER A 346 -14.88 19.56 20.96
C SER A 346 -14.93 20.33 22.28
N ALA A 347 -14.73 21.64 22.22
CA ALA A 347 -14.80 22.53 23.37
C ALA A 347 -15.30 23.92 22.99
N SER A 348 -15.74 24.70 23.99
CA SER A 348 -16.23 26.06 23.77
C SER A 348 -15.12 27.06 23.44
N THR A 349 -13.90 26.82 23.93
CA THR A 349 -12.72 27.67 23.69
C THR A 349 -11.57 26.84 23.09
N LEU A 350 -10.58 27.53 22.48
CA LEU A 350 -9.37 26.91 21.95
C LEU A 350 -8.50 26.30 23.06
N GLU A 351 -8.45 26.96 24.21
CA GLU A 351 -7.69 26.51 25.38
C GLU A 351 -8.24 25.17 25.89
N GLU A 352 -9.56 25.09 26.13
CA GLU A 352 -10.22 23.85 26.55
C GLU A 352 -10.07 22.73 25.52
N LEU A 353 -10.17 23.06 24.22
CA LEU A 353 -9.95 22.09 23.15
C LEU A 353 -8.53 21.54 23.17
N ALA A 354 -7.54 22.42 23.31
CA ALA A 354 -6.14 22.04 23.37
C ALA A 354 -5.84 21.12 24.55
N GLU A 355 -6.35 21.45 25.74
CA GLU A 355 -6.20 20.61 26.93
C GLU A 355 -6.82 19.21 26.72
N GLN A 356 -8.03 19.12 26.17
CA GLN A 356 -8.71 17.85 25.90
C GLN A 356 -7.96 17.00 24.87
N ALA A 357 -7.44 17.62 23.81
CA ALA A 357 -6.76 16.94 22.72
C ALA A 357 -5.25 16.69 22.98
N GLY A 358 -4.70 17.16 24.09
CA GLY A 358 -3.28 17.06 24.39
C GLY A 358 -2.39 17.90 23.46
N ILE A 359 -2.91 19.05 23.03
CA ILE A 359 -2.18 20.06 22.24
C ILE A 359 -1.69 21.17 23.19
N ASP A 360 -0.54 21.79 22.91
CA ASP A 360 -0.09 22.96 23.66
C ASP A 360 -1.07 24.14 23.46
N PRO A 361 -1.77 24.62 24.52
CA PRO A 361 -2.79 25.68 24.40
C PRO A 361 -2.22 26.99 23.86
N SER A 362 -1.03 27.36 24.29
CA SER A 362 -0.38 28.63 23.87
C SER A 362 0.04 28.57 22.40
N GLY A 363 0.53 27.42 21.96
CA GLY A 363 0.89 27.14 20.56
C GLY A 363 -0.34 27.15 19.65
N LEU A 364 -1.43 26.50 20.07
CA LEU A 364 -2.68 26.50 19.30
C LEU A 364 -3.28 27.87 19.16
N SER A 365 -3.44 28.64 20.26
CA SER A 365 -3.98 30.00 20.25
C SER A 365 -3.17 30.93 19.36
N ALA A 366 -1.83 30.86 19.44
CA ALA A 366 -0.95 31.63 18.58
C ALA A 366 -1.09 31.25 17.09
N THR A 367 -1.20 29.97 16.80
CA THR A 367 -1.36 29.46 15.41
C THR A 367 -2.69 29.92 14.81
N ILE A 368 -3.79 29.83 15.57
CA ILE A 368 -5.11 30.25 15.06
C ILE A 368 -5.14 31.79 14.89
N ALA A 369 -4.51 32.55 15.78
CA ALA A 369 -4.38 34.00 15.60
C ALA A 369 -3.57 34.36 14.34
N GLU A 370 -2.43 33.69 14.08
CA GLU A 370 -1.62 33.83 12.85
C GLU A 370 -2.43 33.50 11.59
N TYR A 371 -3.16 32.37 11.60
CA TYR A 371 -4.02 31.97 10.49
C TYR A 371 -5.13 33.00 10.25
N ASN A 372 -5.83 33.43 11.30
CA ASN A 372 -6.89 34.43 11.19
C ASN A 372 -6.36 35.77 10.63
N GLN A 373 -5.16 36.20 11.01
CA GLN A 373 -4.52 37.38 10.44
C GLN A 373 -4.20 37.17 8.95
N ALA A 374 -3.69 36.00 8.57
CA ALA A 374 -3.43 35.64 7.15
C ALA A 374 -4.71 35.67 6.30
N VAL A 375 -5.86 35.25 6.86
CA VAL A 375 -7.18 35.39 6.19
C VAL A 375 -7.52 36.86 5.92
N VAL A 376 -7.30 37.76 6.91
CA VAL A 376 -7.57 39.19 6.76
C VAL A 376 -6.64 39.82 5.73
N GLU A 377 -5.38 39.45 5.73
CA GLU A 377 -4.35 39.96 4.82
C GLU A 377 -4.45 39.35 3.41
N GLY A 378 -5.16 38.24 3.27
CA GLY A 378 -5.25 37.47 2.02
C GLY A 378 -3.93 36.80 1.64
N HIS A 379 -3.01 36.62 2.59
CA HIS A 379 -1.69 36.06 2.36
C HIS A 379 -1.17 35.30 3.57
N ASP A 380 -0.81 34.00 3.36
CA ASP A 380 -0.11 33.18 4.34
C ASP A 380 1.42 33.25 4.11
N ALA A 381 2.08 34.07 4.90
CA ALA A 381 3.52 34.29 4.79
C ALA A 381 4.36 33.05 5.15
N ARG A 382 3.81 32.10 5.92
CA ARG A 382 4.56 30.98 6.46
C ARG A 382 4.59 29.78 5.51
N PHE A 383 3.43 29.41 4.93
CA PHE A 383 3.29 28.21 4.09
C PHE A 383 2.77 28.51 2.68
N ASN A 384 2.49 29.81 2.38
CA ASN A 384 1.95 30.24 1.10
C ASN A 384 0.64 29.50 0.71
N ARG A 385 -0.19 29.18 1.72
CA ARG A 385 -1.51 28.62 1.53
C ARG A 385 -2.39 29.65 0.81
N ARG A 386 -3.10 29.19 -0.22
CA ARG A 386 -3.92 30.07 -1.08
C ARG A 386 -5.39 30.05 -0.71
N PHE A 387 -5.88 28.88 -0.25
CA PHE A 387 -7.27 28.71 0.11
C PHE A 387 -7.48 28.92 1.62
N MET A 388 -7.95 30.10 1.98
CA MET A 388 -8.21 30.52 3.36
C MET A 388 -9.57 31.22 3.41
N PRO A 389 -10.70 30.48 3.34
CA PRO A 389 -12.01 31.05 3.08
C PRO A 389 -12.61 31.81 4.26
N VAL A 390 -12.27 31.44 5.50
CA VAL A 390 -12.84 32.00 6.73
C VAL A 390 -11.83 32.02 7.85
N GLN A 391 -12.02 32.95 8.79
CA GLN A 391 -11.35 32.92 10.09
C GLN A 391 -11.99 31.85 10.98
N LEU A 392 -11.24 31.27 11.91
CA LEU A 392 -11.69 30.35 12.95
C LEU A 392 -11.96 31.11 14.24
N THR A 393 -13.22 31.50 14.47
CA THR A 393 -13.62 32.40 15.58
C THR A 393 -14.96 32.01 16.21
N GLU A 394 -15.71 31.07 15.65
CA GLU A 394 -17.06 30.69 16.04
C GLU A 394 -17.07 29.35 16.78
N GLY A 395 -17.00 29.32 18.10
CA GLY A 395 -17.12 28.10 18.88
C GLY A 395 -18.50 27.43 18.76
N PRO A 396 -18.62 26.12 19.07
CA PRO A 396 -17.53 25.26 19.54
C PRO A 396 -16.45 25.02 18.51
N PHE A 397 -15.24 24.79 19.02
CA PHE A 397 -14.08 24.37 18.23
C PHE A 397 -13.95 22.84 18.27
N TYR A 398 -13.36 22.28 17.21
CA TYR A 398 -13.17 20.85 17.01
C TYR A 398 -11.73 20.52 16.72
N ALA A 399 -11.28 19.36 17.19
CA ALA A 399 -10.01 18.78 16.79
C ALA A 399 -10.18 17.29 16.45
N LEU A 400 -9.58 16.86 15.35
CA LEU A 400 -9.48 15.44 14.97
C LEU A 400 -8.02 15.00 15.13
N GLU A 401 -7.74 14.00 15.95
CA GLU A 401 -6.41 13.40 16.04
C GLU A 401 -6.20 12.44 14.87
N ILE A 402 -5.19 12.71 14.06
CA ILE A 402 -4.93 12.01 12.80
C ILE A 402 -3.60 11.30 12.87
N HIS A 403 -3.60 10.02 12.48
CA HIS A 403 -2.39 9.22 12.41
C HIS A 403 -1.96 9.00 10.96
N GLY A 404 -0.66 9.05 10.71
CA GLY A 404 -0.05 8.52 9.50
C GLY A 404 -0.15 6.99 9.51
N ILE A 405 -0.63 6.41 8.41
CA ILE A 405 -0.93 4.97 8.32
C ILE A 405 -0.07 4.28 7.26
N ALA A 406 0.11 2.96 7.40
CA ALA A 406 0.73 2.13 6.38
C ALA A 406 -0.20 0.97 5.96
N LEU A 407 -0.34 0.80 4.64
CA LEU A 407 -1.02 -0.33 4.01
C LEU A 407 -0.02 -1.38 3.54
N ASP A 408 1.16 -0.94 3.16
CA ASP A 408 2.27 -1.68 2.59
C ASP A 408 3.59 -1.24 3.20
N THR A 409 4.66 -2.00 2.94
CA THR A 409 6.00 -1.72 3.42
C THR A 409 6.97 -1.51 2.27
N PHE A 410 7.87 -0.52 2.42
CA PHE A 410 8.77 -0.10 1.35
C PHE A 410 10.00 -0.99 1.22
N ALA A 411 10.49 -1.54 2.32
CA ALA A 411 11.64 -2.42 2.33
C ALA A 411 11.26 -3.88 2.01
N GLY A 412 12.19 -4.59 1.38
CA GLY A 412 12.06 -6.00 1.07
C GLY A 412 13.39 -6.66 0.73
N VAL A 413 13.37 -7.96 0.47
CA VAL A 413 14.57 -8.70 0.09
C VAL A 413 15.05 -8.27 -1.29
N GLU A 414 16.34 -8.09 -1.44
CA GLU A 414 16.92 -7.70 -2.72
C GLU A 414 16.88 -8.85 -3.73
N VAL A 415 16.56 -8.50 -4.98
CA VAL A 415 16.54 -9.45 -6.11
C VAL A 415 17.30 -8.91 -7.30
N ASP A 416 17.75 -9.80 -8.18
CA ASP A 416 18.27 -9.42 -9.50
C ASP A 416 17.12 -9.17 -10.50
N SER A 417 17.45 -8.80 -11.74
CA SER A 417 16.49 -8.56 -12.82
C SER A 417 15.68 -9.82 -13.23
N SER A 418 16.11 -11.00 -12.79
CA SER A 418 15.39 -12.27 -12.98
C SER A 418 14.53 -12.64 -11.77
N LEU A 419 14.39 -11.76 -10.79
CA LEU A 419 13.68 -11.97 -9.53
C LEU A 419 14.31 -13.06 -8.64
N ARG A 420 15.58 -13.45 -8.86
CA ARG A 420 16.32 -14.32 -7.95
C ARG A 420 16.73 -13.51 -6.74
N VAL A 421 16.55 -14.06 -5.55
CA VAL A 421 17.06 -13.45 -4.32
C VAL A 421 18.59 -13.41 -4.36
N VAL A 422 19.17 -12.30 -3.92
CA VAL A 422 20.63 -12.11 -3.90
C VAL A 422 21.15 -12.04 -2.48
N SER A 423 22.33 -12.62 -2.28
CA SER A 423 23.07 -12.56 -1.01
C SER A 423 23.64 -11.16 -0.75
N GLY A 424 24.18 -10.92 0.45
CA GLY A 424 24.74 -9.63 0.83
C GLY A 424 25.89 -9.12 -0.04
N ASP A 425 26.59 -10.00 -0.73
CA ASP A 425 27.63 -9.67 -1.73
C ASP A 425 27.06 -9.46 -3.15
N GLY A 426 25.77 -9.58 -3.35
CA GLY A 426 25.09 -9.36 -4.63
C GLY A 426 25.03 -10.58 -5.56
N ALA A 427 25.50 -11.74 -5.11
CA ALA A 427 25.39 -12.97 -5.90
C ALA A 427 23.97 -13.57 -5.80
N PRO A 428 23.41 -14.07 -6.92
CA PRO A 428 22.10 -14.74 -6.86
C PRO A 428 22.19 -16.06 -6.09
N ILE A 429 21.19 -16.32 -5.27
CA ILE A 429 21.04 -17.57 -4.55
C ILE A 429 20.19 -18.53 -5.38
N ASP A 430 20.75 -19.69 -5.70
CA ASP A 430 20.06 -20.69 -6.52
C ASP A 430 18.83 -21.25 -5.81
N GLY A 431 17.76 -21.47 -6.58
CA GLY A 431 16.54 -22.12 -6.12
C GLY A 431 15.57 -21.21 -5.37
N VAL A 432 15.88 -19.93 -5.14
CA VAL A 432 14.96 -19.01 -4.44
C VAL A 432 14.75 -17.70 -5.22
N TYR A 433 13.49 -17.30 -5.28
CA TYR A 433 12.98 -16.10 -5.98
C TYR A 433 12.11 -15.29 -5.04
N ALA A 434 11.94 -13.99 -5.31
CA ALA A 434 10.96 -13.18 -4.59
C ALA A 434 10.22 -12.24 -5.54
N VAL A 435 8.93 -11.98 -5.24
CA VAL A 435 8.06 -11.13 -6.06
C VAL A 435 6.96 -10.48 -5.20
N GLY A 436 6.43 -9.38 -5.71
CA GLY A 436 5.41 -8.62 -4.99
C GLY A 436 6.03 -7.79 -3.85
N GLU A 437 5.27 -7.53 -2.80
CA GLU A 437 5.74 -6.71 -1.68
C GLU A 437 6.90 -7.37 -0.88
N ALA A 438 7.16 -8.66 -1.08
CA ALA A 438 8.33 -9.34 -0.53
C ALA A 438 9.66 -8.69 -0.96
N ILE A 439 9.71 -8.06 -2.15
CA ILE A 439 10.87 -7.29 -2.64
C ILE A 439 10.82 -5.80 -2.24
N GLY A 440 9.81 -5.39 -1.46
CA GLY A 440 9.56 -4.01 -1.04
C GLY A 440 8.82 -3.17 -2.08
N ALA A 441 7.86 -2.37 -1.62
CA ALA A 441 7.14 -1.42 -2.49
C ALA A 441 8.09 -0.41 -3.15
N ALA A 442 9.20 -0.04 -2.49
CA ALA A 442 10.20 0.89 -3.01
C ALA A 442 10.82 0.43 -4.33
N ALA A 443 10.87 -0.87 -4.62
CA ALA A 443 11.38 -1.36 -5.90
C ALA A 443 10.62 -0.79 -7.10
N MET A 444 9.29 -0.60 -6.95
CA MET A 444 8.40 -0.11 -8.02
C MET A 444 8.01 1.35 -7.88
N THR A 445 8.01 1.90 -6.67
CA THR A 445 7.48 3.24 -6.39
C THR A 445 8.54 4.18 -5.83
N GLY A 446 9.75 3.71 -5.57
CA GLY A 446 10.77 4.53 -4.92
C GLY A 446 10.30 5.04 -3.57
N SER A 447 10.32 6.35 -3.39
CA SER A 447 9.82 7.02 -2.17
C SER A 447 8.42 7.60 -2.31
N VAL A 448 7.69 7.29 -3.41
CA VAL A 448 6.40 7.93 -3.74
C VAL A 448 5.41 6.88 -4.19
N VAL A 449 4.14 6.99 -3.80
CA VAL A 449 3.10 6.08 -4.27
C VAL A 449 2.58 6.53 -5.63
N CYS A 450 2.82 5.72 -6.66
CA CYS A 450 2.23 5.87 -8.00
C CYS A 450 0.97 5.00 -8.12
N SER A 451 -0.09 5.55 -8.72
CA SER A 451 -1.34 4.81 -8.91
C SER A 451 -1.12 3.51 -9.68
N GLY A 452 -1.60 2.39 -9.12
CA GLY A 452 -1.52 1.06 -9.72
C GLY A 452 -0.15 0.40 -9.72
N MET A 453 0.92 1.10 -9.32
CA MET A 453 2.29 0.58 -9.34
C MET A 453 2.67 -0.33 -8.17
N LEU A 454 1.71 -0.72 -7.36
CA LEU A 454 1.84 -1.82 -6.41
C LEU A 454 1.13 -3.07 -6.92
N VAL A 455 -0.13 -2.96 -7.32
CA VAL A 455 -0.96 -4.11 -7.73
C VAL A 455 -0.55 -4.65 -9.09
N THR A 456 -0.41 -3.79 -10.12
CA THR A 456 -0.03 -4.25 -11.46
C THR A 456 1.33 -4.95 -11.50
N PRO A 457 2.41 -4.40 -10.91
CA PRO A 457 3.69 -5.10 -10.86
C PRO A 457 3.63 -6.45 -10.14
N CYS A 458 2.90 -6.54 -9.03
CA CYS A 458 2.73 -7.82 -8.32
C CYS A 458 2.15 -8.90 -9.23
N ILE A 459 1.08 -8.57 -9.95
CA ILE A 459 0.41 -9.51 -10.87
C ILE A 459 1.29 -9.80 -12.09
N SER A 460 1.85 -8.75 -12.72
CA SER A 460 2.64 -8.86 -13.95
C SER A 460 3.91 -9.68 -13.73
N LEU A 461 4.70 -9.31 -12.73
CA LEU A 461 5.97 -10.00 -12.43
C LEU A 461 5.73 -11.39 -11.84
N GLY A 462 4.65 -11.57 -11.05
CA GLY A 462 4.25 -12.88 -10.55
C GLY A 462 3.91 -13.84 -11.69
N ARG A 463 3.09 -13.40 -12.63
CA ARG A 463 2.74 -14.17 -13.84
C ARG A 463 3.95 -14.51 -14.68
N GLU A 464 4.80 -13.52 -14.97
CA GLU A 464 6.02 -13.70 -15.76
C GLU A 464 6.98 -14.69 -15.09
N LEU A 465 7.18 -14.58 -13.77
CA LEU A 465 8.00 -15.53 -13.03
C LEU A 465 7.41 -16.94 -13.10
N GLY A 466 6.09 -17.07 -12.92
CA GLY A 466 5.39 -18.34 -13.07
C GLY A 466 5.57 -18.96 -14.44
N HIS A 467 5.47 -18.16 -15.51
CA HIS A 467 5.73 -18.59 -16.88
C HIS A 467 7.15 -19.12 -17.07
N ARG A 468 8.15 -18.38 -16.61
CA ARG A 468 9.56 -18.81 -16.71
C ARG A 468 9.83 -20.09 -15.97
N LEU A 469 9.31 -20.23 -14.75
CA LEU A 469 9.51 -21.44 -13.94
C LEU A 469 8.74 -22.64 -14.49
N GLY A 470 7.52 -22.44 -15.01
CA GLY A 470 6.71 -23.50 -15.60
C GLY A 470 7.33 -24.09 -16.88
N THR A 471 7.77 -23.20 -17.77
CA THR A 471 8.41 -23.61 -19.04
C THR A 471 9.77 -24.27 -18.86
N ALA A 472 10.53 -23.87 -17.83
CA ALA A 472 11.81 -24.50 -17.51
C ALA A 472 11.69 -25.97 -17.05
N VAL A 473 10.54 -26.37 -16.54
CA VAL A 473 10.26 -27.79 -16.17
C VAL A 473 9.86 -28.62 -17.37
N ALA A 474 9.24 -28.00 -18.38
CA ALA A 474 8.76 -28.68 -19.58
C ALA A 474 9.88 -28.89 -20.64
N SER A 475 11.02 -28.21 -20.49
CA SER A 475 12.22 -28.35 -21.36
C SER A 475 13.20 -29.37 -20.83
#